data_ab6eca9c85e10837e9aa447eef4ea199
#
_entry.id   ab6eca9c85e10837e9aa447eef4ea199
#
_cell.length_a   1.000
_cell.length_b   1.000
_cell.length_c   1.000
_cell.angle_alpha   90.00
_cell.angle_beta   90.00
_cell.angle_gamma   90.00
#
_symmetry.space_group_name_H-M   'P 1'
#
loop_
_entity.id
_entity.type
_entity.pdbx_description
1 polymer ?
#
loop_
_entity_poly.entity_id
_entity_poly.type
_entity_poly.pdbx_seq_one_letter_code
_entity_poly.pdbx_strand_id
1 'polypeptide(L)'
;MVRGMPLPPSLSAEQRQAALEKAAVARRMRAELKEKLKMGSVNLKELLDLAENSDVVGKMKVLAVLESLPGVGKVKARRTMEVIGISDTRRVRGLGEQQRKALLAEFPS
;
A
#
# COMPACT_ATOMS: atom_id res chain seq x y z
N MET A 1 -16.99 -30.46 26.70
CA MET A 1 -16.72 -29.97 26.17
C MET A 1 -16.32 -29.64 25.61
N VAL A 2 -16.48 -29.49 25.39
CA VAL A 2 -15.98 -28.84 24.71
C VAL A 2 -15.80 -28.49 24.38
N ARG A 3 -15.94 -28.45 24.68
CA ARG A 3 -15.64 -27.88 24.33
C ARG A 3 -15.44 -27.36 23.65
N GLY A 4 -15.44 -27.13 23.63
CA GLY A 4 -15.14 -26.48 22.87
C GLY A 4 -14.70 -26.12 22.21
N MET A 5 -14.58 -25.88 21.82
CA MET A 5 -14.03 -25.43 21.09
C MET A 5 -13.60 -25.04 20.40
N PRO A 6 -13.57 -24.87 20.14
CA PRO A 6 -12.99 -24.38 19.46
C PRO A 6 -12.56 -23.82 18.80
N LEU A 7 -12.45 -23.43 18.52
CA LEU A 7 -12.04 -22.77 17.93
C LEU A 7 -11.81 -22.58 16.98
N PRO A 8 -11.83 -22.25 16.78
CA PRO A 8 -11.57 -21.92 15.72
C PRO A 8 -11.04 -21.67 15.13
N PRO A 9 -11.66 -21.66 14.73
CA PRO A 9 -11.27 -21.71 13.48
C PRO A 9 -10.05 -21.66 13.21
N SER A 10 -9.55 -22.30 13.63
CA SER A 10 -8.21 -22.26 13.36
C SER A 10 -7.94 -22.81 12.02
N LEU A 11 -7.00 -22.21 11.38
CA LEU A 11 -6.52 -22.65 10.09
C LEU A 11 -5.82 -24.00 10.28
N SER A 12 -5.96 -24.89 9.31
CA SER A 12 -5.16 -26.09 9.27
C SER A 12 -3.71 -25.70 9.05
N ALA A 13 -2.79 -26.63 9.26
CA ALA A 13 -1.38 -26.37 9.01
C ALA A 13 -1.13 -25.96 7.57
N GLU A 14 -1.83 -26.59 6.63
CA GLU A 14 -1.70 -26.25 5.21
C GLU A 14 -2.22 -24.85 4.91
N GLN A 15 -3.36 -24.48 5.49
CA GLN A 15 -3.94 -23.17 5.30
C GLN A 15 -3.05 -22.10 5.91
N ARG A 16 -2.45 -22.39 7.06
CA ARG A 16 -1.53 -21.47 7.71
C ARG A 16 -0.29 -21.25 6.87
N GLN A 17 0.25 -22.32 6.33
CA GLN A 17 1.43 -22.24 5.46
C GLN A 17 1.12 -21.44 4.21
N ALA A 18 -0.03 -21.67 3.59
CA ALA A 18 -0.45 -20.92 2.41
C ALA A 18 -0.61 -19.43 2.73
N ALA A 19 -1.17 -19.12 3.90
CA ALA A 19 -1.33 -17.72 4.33
C ALA A 19 0.03 -17.06 4.54
N LEU A 20 1.00 -17.78 5.13
CA LEU A 20 2.34 -17.25 5.35
C LEU A 20 3.07 -17.01 4.03
N GLU A 21 2.92 -17.91 3.08
CA GLU A 21 3.52 -17.75 1.76
C GLU A 21 2.93 -16.57 1.02
N LYS A 22 1.61 -16.42 1.09
CA LYS A 22 0.92 -15.29 0.46
C LYS A 22 1.38 -13.96 1.06
N ALA A 23 1.52 -13.93 2.39
CA ALA A 23 2.00 -12.73 3.08
C ALA A 23 3.44 -12.41 2.69
N ALA A 24 4.28 -13.43 2.54
CA ALA A 24 5.67 -13.24 2.13
C ALA A 24 5.76 -12.68 0.71
N VAL A 25 4.94 -13.20 -0.20
CA VAL A 25 4.88 -12.70 -1.57
C VAL A 25 4.43 -11.24 -1.59
N ALA A 26 3.41 -10.92 -0.82
CA ALA A 26 2.90 -9.55 -0.74
C ALA A 26 3.97 -8.59 -0.23
N ARG A 27 4.71 -8.97 0.82
CA ARG A 27 5.80 -8.14 1.35
C ARG A 27 6.88 -7.90 0.31
N ARG A 28 7.22 -8.95 -0.44
CA ARG A 28 8.23 -8.85 -1.48
C ARG A 28 7.79 -7.90 -2.59
N MET A 29 6.53 -8.03 -3.00
CA MET A 29 5.98 -7.15 -4.03
C MET A 29 6.00 -5.69 -3.59
N ARG A 30 5.61 -5.43 -2.33
CA ARG A 30 5.64 -4.06 -1.80
C ARG A 30 7.06 -3.50 -1.78
N ALA A 31 8.02 -4.31 -1.34
CA ALA A 31 9.42 -3.89 -1.29
C ALA A 31 9.96 -3.57 -2.68
N GLU A 32 9.63 -4.42 -3.65
CA GLU A 32 10.05 -4.19 -5.04
C GLU A 32 9.44 -2.93 -5.63
N LEU A 33 8.17 -2.69 -5.34
CA LEU A 33 7.49 -1.49 -5.84
C LEU A 33 8.07 -0.23 -5.23
N LYS A 34 8.37 -0.26 -3.92
CA LYS A 34 9.00 0.89 -3.26
C LYS A 34 10.36 1.19 -3.88
N GLU A 35 11.11 0.15 -4.20
CA GLU A 35 12.41 0.31 -4.85
C GLU A 35 12.27 0.91 -6.25
N LYS A 36 11.29 0.42 -7.01
CA LYS A 36 11.01 0.94 -8.34
C LYS A 36 10.55 2.39 -8.31
N LEU A 37 9.76 2.76 -7.31
CA LEU A 37 9.34 4.15 -7.12
C LEU A 37 10.56 5.02 -6.82
N LYS A 38 11.44 4.55 -5.94
CA LYS A 38 12.64 5.28 -5.56
C LYS A 38 13.58 5.48 -6.75
N MET A 39 13.69 4.48 -7.61
CA MET A 39 14.52 4.51 -8.78
C MET A 39 13.90 5.26 -9.96
N GLY A 40 12.63 5.61 -9.84
CA GLY A 40 11.91 6.27 -10.93
C GLY A 40 11.43 5.33 -12.03
N SER A 41 11.54 4.02 -11.83
CA SER A 41 11.06 3.03 -12.81
C SER A 41 9.55 2.97 -12.86
N VAL A 42 8.89 3.30 -11.75
CA VAL A 42 7.43 3.38 -11.66
C VAL A 42 7.11 4.74 -11.06
N ASN A 43 6.21 5.48 -11.70
CA ASN A 43 5.80 6.77 -11.17
C ASN A 43 4.51 6.63 -10.37
N LEU A 44 4.09 7.72 -9.73
CA LEU A 44 2.90 7.69 -8.87
C LEU A 44 1.64 7.30 -9.65
N LYS A 45 1.47 7.84 -10.85
CA LYS A 45 0.31 7.52 -11.66
C LYS A 45 0.25 6.02 -11.98
N GLU A 46 1.39 5.47 -12.38
CA GLU A 46 1.47 4.04 -12.68
C GLU A 46 1.15 3.18 -11.45
N LEU A 47 1.62 3.59 -10.29
CA LEU A 47 1.32 2.86 -9.07
C LEU A 47 -0.17 2.91 -8.74
N LEU A 48 -0.79 4.08 -8.88
CA LEU A 48 -2.22 4.23 -8.62
C LEU A 48 -3.05 3.39 -9.59
N ASP A 49 -2.60 3.31 -10.84
CA ASP A 49 -3.28 2.47 -11.83
C ASP A 49 -3.13 0.98 -11.50
N LEU A 50 -1.96 0.57 -11.04
CA LEU A 50 -1.74 -0.81 -10.60
C LEU A 50 -2.65 -1.18 -9.45
N ALA A 51 -2.92 -0.24 -8.56
CA ALA A 51 -3.76 -0.48 -7.39
C ALA A 51 -5.19 -0.87 -7.75
N GLU A 52 -5.66 -0.49 -8.93
CA GLU A 52 -7.01 -0.82 -9.36
C GLU A 52 -7.18 -2.32 -9.61
N ASN A 53 -6.09 -3.01 -9.94
CA ASN A 53 -6.12 -4.42 -10.27
C ASN A 53 -5.29 -5.30 -9.32
N SER A 54 -4.72 -4.72 -8.29
CA SER A 54 -3.87 -5.45 -7.34
C SER A 54 -4.24 -5.12 -5.91
N ASP A 55 -4.66 -6.11 -5.16
CA ASP A 55 -4.96 -5.95 -3.75
C ASP A 55 -3.72 -5.54 -2.97
N VAL A 56 -2.57 -6.10 -3.32
CA VAL A 56 -1.32 -5.79 -2.64
C VAL A 56 -1.01 -4.31 -2.76
N VAL A 57 -1.08 -3.78 -3.98
CA VAL A 57 -0.81 -2.37 -4.22
C VAL A 57 -1.89 -1.50 -3.60
N GLY A 58 -3.15 -1.89 -3.74
CA GLY A 58 -4.27 -1.14 -3.16
C GLY A 58 -4.21 -1.02 -1.65
N LYS A 59 -3.61 -2.00 -0.98
CA LYS A 59 -3.47 -2.01 0.47
C LYS A 59 -2.23 -1.27 0.97
N MET A 60 -1.37 -0.81 0.10
CA MET A 60 -0.21 -0.02 0.51
C MET A 60 -0.67 1.31 1.09
N LYS A 61 0.03 1.79 2.11
CA LYS A 61 -0.29 3.09 2.68
C LYS A 61 0.17 4.20 1.75
N VAL A 62 -0.67 5.21 1.57
CA VAL A 62 -0.33 6.35 0.72
C VAL A 62 0.98 7.00 1.19
N LEU A 63 1.14 7.15 2.50
CA LEU A 63 2.35 7.73 3.06
C LEU A 63 3.61 6.98 2.63
N ALA A 64 3.57 5.64 2.71
CA ALA A 64 4.71 4.81 2.31
C ALA A 64 5.04 4.97 0.83
N VAL A 65 4.03 5.08 -0.01
CA VAL A 65 4.22 5.30 -1.44
C VAL A 65 4.88 6.65 -1.70
N LEU A 66 4.38 7.71 -1.08
CA LEU A 66 4.93 9.04 -1.27
C LEU A 66 6.35 9.16 -0.76
N GLU A 67 6.64 8.55 0.39
CA GLU A 67 8.00 8.54 0.95
C GLU A 67 9.01 7.85 0.03
N SER A 68 8.53 6.93 -0.79
CA SER A 68 9.39 6.19 -1.71
C SER A 68 9.70 6.95 -3.00
N LEU A 69 8.96 8.02 -3.29
CA LEU A 69 9.20 8.80 -4.50
C LEU A 69 10.54 9.54 -4.42
N PRO A 70 11.25 9.68 -5.56
CA PRO A 70 12.57 10.33 -5.56
C PRO A 70 12.47 11.77 -5.03
N GLY A 71 13.31 12.08 -4.05
CA GLY A 71 13.42 13.43 -3.52
C GLY A 71 12.29 13.90 -2.63
N VAL A 72 11.32 13.05 -2.33
CA VAL A 72 10.18 13.46 -1.50
C VAL A 72 10.49 13.35 -0.02
N GLY A 73 10.81 12.16 0.47
CA GLY A 73 11.09 11.95 1.88
C GLY A 73 9.85 12.04 2.78
N LYS A 74 10.08 11.79 4.07
CA LYS A 74 8.98 11.69 5.03
C LYS A 74 8.28 13.01 5.31
N VAL A 75 9.05 14.06 5.47
CA VAL A 75 8.49 15.37 5.84
C VAL A 75 7.59 15.92 4.75
N LYS A 76 8.09 15.91 3.51
CA LYS A 76 7.30 16.41 2.38
C LYS A 76 6.07 15.54 2.14
N ALA A 77 6.21 14.23 2.28
CA ALA A 77 5.09 13.32 2.11
C ALA A 77 3.96 13.63 3.09
N ARG A 78 4.30 13.77 4.38
CA ARG A 78 3.30 14.07 5.41
C ARG A 78 2.66 15.43 5.19
N ARG A 79 3.46 16.42 4.87
CA ARG A 79 2.96 17.78 4.65
C ARG A 79 1.98 17.81 3.48
N THR A 80 2.32 17.13 2.40
CA THR A 80 1.44 17.06 1.24
C THR A 80 0.11 16.41 1.59
N MET A 81 0.17 15.31 2.35
CA MET A 81 -1.05 14.63 2.78
C MET A 81 -1.92 15.52 3.66
N GLU A 82 -1.31 16.27 4.56
CA GLU A 82 -2.05 17.21 5.40
C GLU A 82 -2.76 18.28 4.57
N VAL A 83 -2.06 18.85 3.60
CA VAL A 83 -2.61 19.89 2.74
C VAL A 83 -3.79 19.36 1.93
N ILE A 84 -3.68 18.15 1.43
CA ILE A 84 -4.74 17.54 0.62
C ILE A 84 -5.88 17.01 1.49
N GLY A 85 -5.59 16.72 2.76
CA GLY A 85 -6.59 16.18 3.66
C GLY A 85 -6.64 14.65 3.65
N ILE A 86 -5.47 14.02 3.52
CA ILE A 86 -5.37 12.56 3.54
C ILE A 86 -4.81 12.12 4.88
N SER A 87 -5.49 11.18 5.53
CA SER A 87 -5.06 10.61 6.80
C SER A 87 -3.77 9.79 6.63
N ASP A 88 -2.91 9.82 7.66
CA ASP A 88 -1.66 9.03 7.67
C ASP A 88 -1.90 7.54 7.47
N THR A 89 -3.06 7.05 7.84
CA THR A 89 -3.40 5.64 7.73
C THR A 89 -4.13 5.27 6.45
N ARG A 90 -4.37 6.25 5.57
CA ARG A 90 -5.10 6.01 4.34
C ARG A 90 -4.32 5.06 3.43
N ARG A 91 -5.04 4.08 2.89
CA ARG A 91 -4.45 3.17 1.91
C ARG A 91 -4.76 3.65 0.51
N VAL A 92 -3.95 3.21 -0.45
CA VAL A 92 -4.08 3.66 -1.84
C VAL A 92 -5.50 3.45 -2.38
N ARG A 93 -6.08 2.28 -2.14
CA ARG A 93 -7.43 2.00 -2.62
C ARG A 93 -8.52 2.82 -1.94
N GLY A 94 -8.20 3.46 -0.84
CA GLY A 94 -9.14 4.33 -0.13
C GLY A 94 -9.09 5.78 -0.56
N LEU A 95 -8.26 6.12 -1.53
CA LEU A 95 -8.17 7.50 -2.02
C LEU A 95 -9.43 7.89 -2.76
N GLY A 96 -9.95 9.07 -2.43
CA GLY A 96 -11.04 9.66 -3.18
C GLY A 96 -10.51 10.21 -4.50
N GLU A 97 -11.40 10.41 -5.45
CA GLU A 97 -11.02 10.91 -6.77
C GLU A 97 -10.32 12.27 -6.71
N GLN A 98 -10.83 13.17 -5.89
CA GLN A 98 -10.22 14.49 -5.74
C GLN A 98 -8.84 14.41 -5.08
N GLN A 99 -8.70 13.51 -4.11
CA GLN A 99 -7.41 13.30 -3.45
C GLN A 99 -6.39 12.74 -4.43
N ARG A 100 -6.82 11.80 -5.25
CA ARG A 100 -5.97 11.21 -6.29
C ARG A 100 -5.49 12.27 -7.27
N LYS A 101 -6.39 13.11 -7.75
CA LYS A 101 -6.04 14.20 -8.66
C LYS A 101 -5.07 15.19 -8.04
N ALA A 102 -5.30 15.53 -6.78
CA ALA A 102 -4.43 16.45 -6.05
C ALA A 102 -3.02 15.89 -5.90
N LEU A 103 -2.91 14.59 -5.60
CA LEU A 103 -1.61 13.96 -5.50
C LEU A 103 -0.88 13.95 -6.82
N LEU A 104 -1.58 13.65 -7.91
CA LEU A 104 -0.96 13.61 -9.23
C LEU A 104 -0.54 15.00 -9.71
N ALA A 105 -1.24 16.03 -9.27
CA ALA A 105 -0.85 17.41 -9.56
C ALA A 105 0.40 17.82 -8.78
N GLU A 106 0.50 17.34 -7.52
CA GLU A 106 1.64 17.68 -6.67
C GLU A 106 2.91 16.91 -7.07
N PHE A 107 2.75 15.69 -7.55
CA PHE A 107 3.88 14.85 -7.97
C PHE A 107 3.71 14.44 -9.43
N PRO A 108 3.88 15.38 -10.36
CA PRO A 108 3.72 15.06 -11.78
C PRO A 108 4.82 14.10 -12.24
N SER A 109 4.47 13.30 -13.22
CA SER A 109 5.38 12.28 -13.76
C SER A 109 6.18 12.82 -14.93
#